data_0e524535f6adcd4c47b655900f50f048
#
_entry.id   0e524535f6adcd4c47b655900f50f048
#
_cell.length_a   1.000
_cell.length_b   1.000
_cell.length_c   1.000
_cell.angle_alpha   90.00
_cell.angle_beta   90.00
_cell.angle_gamma   90.00
#
_symmetry.space_group_name_H-M   'P 1'
#
loop_
_entity.id
_entity.type
_entity.pdbx_description
1 polymer ?
#
loop_
_entity_poly.entity_id
_entity_poly.type
_entity_poly.pdbx_seq_one_letter_code
_entity_poly.pdbx_strand_id
1 'polypeptide(L)'
;MNRLAFLRGICSACVLCWASMGSAIGAEPSKSDANATVLAGTVVTLEYTLTLDDQSVLESNVGKEPMTYTQGAHEIVPGLEKAMEGMKKGERKHVVVTPTDGYGPIDPEAIREVMKELIPAAALKEGAQLQGQAANGLTAFPIVKEIKEETVVLDFNHPLAGKTLHFDVTILAITAGQPPSQP
;
A
#
# COMPACT_ATOMS: atom_id res chain seq x y z
N MET A 1 2.87 -40.86 -63.81
CA MET A 1 2.67 -42.30 -64.08
C MET A 1 2.22 -42.96 -62.82
N ASN A 2 1.04 -43.53 -62.90
CA ASN A 2 0.43 -44.62 -62.13
C ASN A 2 0.12 -44.36 -60.65
N ARG A 3 -1.10 -44.29 -60.37
CA ARG A 3 -2.24 -45.26 -60.29
C ARG A 3 -2.36 -45.90 -58.93
N LEU A 4 -3.49 -45.62 -58.34
CA LEU A 4 -4.61 -46.55 -57.93
C LEU A 4 -4.23 -47.43 -56.71
N ALA A 5 -5.06 -47.79 -55.82
CA ALA A 5 -6.50 -47.76 -55.64
C ALA A 5 -6.83 -48.41 -54.26
N PHE A 6 -8.00 -48.10 -53.75
CA PHE A 6 -8.96 -48.97 -53.04
C PHE A 6 -8.51 -49.84 -51.84
N LEU A 7 -9.11 -49.80 -50.72
CA LEU A 7 -10.32 -50.53 -50.32
C LEU A 7 -10.69 -50.32 -48.85
N ARG A 8 -11.90 -49.99 -48.65
CA ARG A 8 -12.86 -50.34 -47.61
C ARG A 8 -12.42 -51.27 -46.48
N GLY A 9 -12.80 -50.93 -45.27
CA GLY A 9 -12.91 -51.88 -44.16
C GLY A 9 -13.60 -51.20 -42.95
N ILE A 10 -14.88 -51.52 -42.82
CA ILE A 10 -15.74 -51.22 -41.68
C ILE A 10 -15.31 -52.12 -40.53
N CYS A 11 -15.13 -51.59 -39.34
CA CYS A 11 -15.49 -52.36 -38.15
C CYS A 11 -15.72 -51.43 -36.95
N SER A 12 -16.88 -51.54 -36.47
CA SER A 12 -17.44 -51.05 -35.24
C SER A 12 -16.73 -51.66 -34.03
N ALA A 13 -16.35 -50.84 -33.04
CA ALA A 13 -16.44 -51.24 -31.62
C ALA A 13 -16.12 -50.07 -30.70
N CYS A 14 -17.07 -49.77 -29.86
CA CYS A 14 -17.04 -48.96 -28.67
C CYS A 14 -15.77 -49.16 -27.84
N VAL A 15 -15.12 -48.06 -27.48
CA VAL A 15 -14.45 -47.98 -26.17
C VAL A 15 -14.71 -46.58 -25.61
N LEU A 16 -15.49 -46.55 -24.54
CA LEU A 16 -15.65 -45.42 -23.64
C LEU A 16 -14.30 -45.05 -23.06
N CYS A 17 -13.79 -43.88 -23.44
CA CYS A 17 -12.67 -43.29 -22.77
C CYS A 17 -13.21 -42.07 -22.00
N TRP A 18 -13.32 -42.26 -20.70
CA TRP A 18 -13.63 -41.23 -19.71
C TRP A 18 -12.47 -40.23 -19.71
N ALA A 19 -12.64 -39.12 -20.35
CA ALA A 19 -11.76 -37.98 -20.19
C ALA A 19 -12.17 -37.29 -18.88
N SER A 20 -11.35 -37.46 -17.85
CA SER A 20 -11.39 -36.68 -16.63
C SER A 20 -11.17 -35.20 -16.99
N MET A 21 -12.25 -34.43 -16.98
CA MET A 21 -12.20 -32.96 -16.99
C MET A 21 -11.56 -32.51 -15.69
N GLY A 22 -10.26 -32.25 -15.72
CA GLY A 22 -9.58 -31.44 -14.73
C GLY A 22 -10.15 -30.02 -14.81
N SER A 23 -11.00 -29.64 -13.87
CA SER A 23 -11.40 -28.24 -13.68
C SER A 23 -10.18 -27.45 -13.28
N ALA A 24 -9.56 -26.78 -14.24
CA ALA A 24 -8.69 -25.66 -13.94
C ALA A 24 -9.57 -24.57 -13.32
N ILE A 25 -9.39 -24.36 -12.01
CA ILE A 25 -9.93 -23.19 -11.31
C ILE A 25 -9.09 -22.01 -11.84
N GLY A 26 -9.50 -21.47 -12.96
CA GLY A 26 -9.04 -20.18 -13.41
C GLY A 26 -9.61 -19.14 -12.46
N ALA A 27 -8.76 -18.48 -11.68
CA ALA A 27 -9.14 -17.26 -11.01
C ALA A 27 -9.56 -16.26 -12.09
N GLU A 28 -10.86 -16.05 -12.25
CA GLU A 28 -11.37 -15.00 -13.10
C GLU A 28 -10.90 -13.65 -12.54
N PRO A 29 -10.34 -12.76 -13.36
CA PRO A 29 -10.06 -11.40 -12.91
C PRO A 29 -11.41 -10.77 -12.53
N SER A 30 -11.54 -10.36 -11.27
CA SER A 30 -12.75 -9.72 -10.76
C SER A 30 -13.12 -8.55 -11.66
N LYS A 31 -14.34 -8.58 -12.22
CA LYS A 31 -14.85 -7.53 -13.09
C LYS A 31 -14.81 -6.19 -12.34
N SER A 32 -13.98 -5.28 -12.81
CA SER A 32 -14.04 -3.88 -12.43
C SER A 32 -15.30 -3.29 -13.06
N ASP A 33 -16.35 -3.10 -12.25
CA ASP A 33 -17.57 -2.46 -12.71
C ASP A 33 -17.30 -0.98 -13.01
N ALA A 34 -17.67 -0.53 -14.22
CA ALA A 34 -17.46 0.85 -14.67
C ALA A 34 -18.18 1.90 -13.80
N ASN A 35 -19.17 1.45 -13.01
CA ASN A 35 -19.97 2.27 -12.08
C ASN A 35 -19.65 1.99 -10.60
N ALA A 36 -18.62 1.19 -10.31
CA ALA A 36 -18.24 0.91 -8.93
C ALA A 36 -17.83 2.19 -8.22
N THR A 37 -18.34 2.33 -7.00
CA THR A 37 -18.07 3.46 -6.09
C THR A 37 -17.24 2.94 -4.92
N VAL A 38 -16.32 3.73 -4.42
CA VAL A 38 -15.53 3.42 -3.23
C VAL A 38 -16.46 3.38 -2.01
N LEU A 39 -16.66 2.20 -1.47
CA LEU A 39 -17.47 1.92 -0.27
C LEU A 39 -16.68 1.02 0.67
N ALA A 40 -17.07 0.99 1.94
CA ALA A 40 -16.45 0.10 2.92
C ALA A 40 -16.41 -1.34 2.41
N GLY A 41 -15.26 -2.00 2.51
CA GLY A 41 -15.00 -3.36 2.03
C GLY A 41 -14.66 -3.47 0.54
N THR A 42 -14.66 -2.38 -0.23
CA THR A 42 -14.18 -2.45 -1.62
C THR A 42 -12.66 -2.40 -1.69
N VAL A 43 -12.08 -3.13 -2.65
CA VAL A 43 -10.65 -3.05 -2.96
C VAL A 43 -10.45 -1.97 -4.03
N VAL A 44 -9.66 -0.97 -3.69
CA VAL A 44 -9.42 0.21 -4.52
C VAL A 44 -7.99 0.18 -5.01
N THR A 45 -7.81 0.33 -6.31
CA THR A 45 -6.50 0.49 -6.95
C THR A 45 -6.37 1.93 -7.42
N LEU A 46 -5.28 2.59 -7.04
CA LEU A 46 -5.07 4.01 -7.30
C LEU A 46 -3.61 4.34 -7.64
N GLU A 47 -3.44 5.46 -8.32
CA GLU A 47 -2.19 6.21 -8.39
C GLU A 47 -2.30 7.46 -7.53
N TYR A 48 -1.18 7.86 -6.92
CA TYR A 48 -1.11 9.08 -6.13
C TYR A 48 0.25 9.78 -6.26
N THR A 49 0.22 11.05 -5.94
CA THR A 49 1.42 11.84 -5.65
C THR A 49 1.23 12.51 -4.30
N LEU A 50 2.19 12.32 -3.40
CA LEU A 50 2.23 12.92 -2.08
C LEU A 50 3.21 14.09 -2.08
N THR A 51 2.71 15.26 -1.72
CA THR A 51 3.51 16.49 -1.57
C THR A 51 3.31 17.11 -0.18
N LEU A 52 4.24 17.95 0.23
CA LEU A 52 4.14 18.77 1.45
C LEU A 52 3.68 20.19 1.12
N ASP A 53 3.48 21.01 2.16
CA ASP A 53 3.11 22.44 2.04
C ASP A 53 4.13 23.26 1.19
N ASP A 54 5.40 22.88 1.20
CA ASP A 54 6.47 23.46 0.40
C ASP A 54 6.53 22.95 -1.06
N GLN A 55 5.52 22.16 -1.46
CA GLN A 55 5.40 21.52 -2.77
C GLN A 55 6.49 20.48 -3.08
N SER A 56 7.29 20.09 -2.11
CA SER A 56 8.24 18.99 -2.26
C SER A 56 7.49 17.67 -2.44
N VAL A 57 7.84 16.92 -3.49
CA VAL A 57 7.28 15.59 -3.73
C VAL A 57 8.00 14.59 -2.85
N LEU A 58 7.28 13.96 -1.93
CA LEU A 58 7.81 12.90 -1.08
C LEU A 58 7.76 11.54 -1.76
N GLU A 59 6.64 11.26 -2.41
CA GLU A 59 6.39 9.97 -3.02
C GLU A 59 5.42 10.11 -4.20
N SER A 60 5.61 9.29 -5.23
CA SER A 60 4.66 9.15 -6.33
C SER A 60 4.78 7.77 -6.96
N ASN A 61 3.64 7.14 -7.19
CA ASN A 61 3.54 5.88 -7.94
C ASN A 61 2.92 6.07 -9.33
N VAL A 62 2.73 7.30 -9.79
CA VAL A 62 2.21 7.60 -11.13
C VAL A 62 3.12 7.01 -12.20
N GLY A 63 2.57 6.15 -13.08
CA GLY A 63 3.32 5.44 -14.11
C GLY A 63 4.21 4.31 -13.58
N LYS A 64 4.03 3.90 -12.34
CA LYS A 64 4.67 2.75 -11.68
C LYS A 64 3.62 1.73 -11.27
N GLU A 65 3.97 0.81 -10.37
CA GLU A 65 3.02 -0.13 -9.79
C GLU A 65 1.94 0.62 -8.98
N PRO A 66 0.67 0.47 -9.32
CA PRO A 66 -0.42 1.11 -8.60
C PRO A 66 -0.53 0.58 -7.18
N MET A 67 -0.94 1.44 -6.26
CA MET A 67 -1.26 1.05 -4.89
C MET A 67 -2.65 0.42 -4.83
N THR A 68 -2.79 -0.65 -4.07
CA THR A 68 -4.07 -1.29 -3.81
C THR A 68 -4.31 -1.34 -2.31
N TYR A 69 -5.52 -0.99 -1.88
CA TYR A 69 -5.93 -1.02 -0.47
C TYR A 69 -7.41 -1.38 -0.35
N THR A 70 -7.83 -1.79 0.83
CA THR A 70 -9.22 -2.10 1.15
C THR A 70 -9.84 -0.96 1.94
N GLN A 71 -10.90 -0.35 1.41
CA GLN A 71 -11.60 0.75 2.06
C GLN A 71 -12.21 0.28 3.39
N GLY A 72 -11.90 0.96 4.48
CA GLY A 72 -12.36 0.65 5.84
C GLY A 72 -11.45 -0.32 6.61
N ALA A 73 -10.35 -0.78 6.00
CA ALA A 73 -9.37 -1.63 6.68
C ALA A 73 -8.25 -0.85 7.40
N HIS A 74 -8.25 0.48 7.30
CA HIS A 74 -7.23 1.37 7.90
C HIS A 74 -5.80 1.07 7.42
N GLU A 75 -5.66 0.70 6.15
CA GLU A 75 -4.36 0.40 5.53
C GLU A 75 -3.65 1.69 5.06
N ILE A 76 -4.36 2.80 4.98
CA ILE A 76 -3.87 4.13 4.60
C ILE A 76 -4.26 5.17 5.66
N VAL A 77 -3.71 6.39 5.55
CA VAL A 77 -4.01 7.46 6.52
C VAL A 77 -5.51 7.79 6.54
N PRO A 78 -6.11 7.96 7.73
CA PRO A 78 -7.56 8.10 7.88
C PRO A 78 -8.17 9.25 7.08
N GLY A 79 -7.47 10.38 7.00
CA GLY A 79 -7.93 11.53 6.21
C GLY A 79 -8.05 11.24 4.72
N LEU A 80 -7.13 10.47 4.16
CA LEU A 80 -7.17 10.05 2.77
C LEU A 80 -8.27 9.02 2.54
N GLU A 81 -8.36 8.00 3.41
CA GLU A 81 -9.38 6.96 3.33
C GLU A 81 -10.78 7.56 3.32
N LYS A 82 -11.09 8.48 4.25
CA LYS A 82 -12.37 9.19 4.33
C LYS A 82 -12.64 10.05 3.08
N ALA A 83 -11.61 10.71 2.56
CA ALA A 83 -11.75 11.58 1.39
C ALA A 83 -12.06 10.80 0.11
N MET A 84 -11.67 9.54 0.02
CA MET A 84 -11.90 8.70 -1.15
C MET A 84 -13.26 8.02 -1.15
N GLU A 85 -13.98 8.01 -0.02
CA GLU A 85 -15.32 7.45 0.06
C GLU A 85 -16.25 8.13 -0.96
N GLY A 86 -17.02 7.33 -1.69
CA GLY A 86 -17.94 7.81 -2.73
C GLY A 86 -17.30 8.08 -4.09
N MET A 87 -15.98 8.08 -4.22
CA MET A 87 -15.30 8.27 -5.50
C MET A 87 -15.54 7.10 -6.45
N LYS A 88 -15.45 7.39 -7.75
CA LYS A 88 -15.64 6.42 -8.83
C LYS A 88 -14.34 6.15 -9.58
N LYS A 89 -14.32 5.05 -10.31
CA LYS A 89 -13.23 4.76 -11.23
C LYS A 89 -12.99 5.91 -12.20
N GLY A 90 -11.72 6.29 -12.38
CA GLY A 90 -11.27 7.38 -13.25
C GLY A 90 -11.36 8.76 -12.62
N GLU A 91 -11.97 8.90 -11.44
CA GLU A 91 -12.02 10.19 -10.74
C GLU A 91 -10.64 10.56 -10.18
N ARG A 92 -10.40 11.87 -10.17
CA ARG A 92 -9.22 12.49 -9.58
C ARG A 92 -9.65 13.43 -8.47
N LYS A 93 -8.86 13.46 -7.41
CA LYS A 93 -9.12 14.34 -6.27
C LYS A 93 -7.81 14.80 -5.66
N HIS A 94 -7.77 16.10 -5.35
CA HIS A 94 -6.75 16.65 -4.47
C HIS A 94 -7.27 16.60 -3.04
N VAL A 95 -6.52 15.96 -2.16
CA VAL A 95 -6.90 15.75 -0.75
C VAL A 95 -5.84 16.35 0.15
N VAL A 96 -6.25 17.27 1.03
CA VAL A 96 -5.37 17.82 2.06
C VAL A 96 -5.66 17.09 3.36
N VAL A 97 -4.65 16.42 3.88
CA VAL A 97 -4.71 15.64 5.13
C VAL A 97 -3.97 16.40 6.21
N THR A 98 -4.70 16.83 7.25
CA THR A 98 -4.12 17.49 8.39
C THR A 98 -3.28 16.52 9.23
N PRO A 99 -2.35 17.00 10.07
CA PRO A 99 -1.58 16.10 10.93
C PRO A 99 -2.45 15.16 11.77
N THR A 100 -3.57 15.64 12.29
CA THR A 100 -4.49 14.84 13.12
C THR A 100 -5.11 13.66 12.37
N ASP A 101 -5.41 13.85 11.09
CA ASP A 101 -6.00 12.83 10.21
C ASP A 101 -4.93 12.05 9.42
N GLY A 102 -3.66 12.40 9.61
CA GLY A 102 -2.50 11.78 8.99
C GLY A 102 -1.64 11.01 10.00
N TYR A 103 -0.39 11.45 10.17
CA TYR A 103 0.59 10.82 11.08
C TYR A 103 0.60 11.38 12.51
N GLY A 104 -0.38 12.17 12.87
CA GLY A 104 -0.51 12.79 14.16
C GLY A 104 0.28 14.11 14.30
N PRO A 105 -0.03 14.91 15.35
CA PRO A 105 0.79 16.06 15.71
C PRO A 105 2.15 15.60 16.24
N ILE A 106 3.11 16.52 16.30
CA ILE A 106 4.38 16.28 16.99
C ILE A 106 4.09 16.08 18.48
N ASP A 107 4.54 14.95 19.01
CA ASP A 107 4.50 14.66 20.45
C ASP A 107 5.81 15.12 21.11
N PRO A 108 5.77 16.14 21.99
CA PRO A 108 6.96 16.58 22.68
C PRO A 108 7.56 15.51 23.62
N GLU A 109 6.74 14.57 24.13
CA GLU A 109 7.21 13.49 25.00
C GLU A 109 7.96 12.40 24.23
N ALA A 110 7.76 12.34 22.92
CA ALA A 110 8.53 11.49 22.01
C ALA A 110 9.93 12.06 21.72
N ILE A 111 10.23 13.30 22.13
CA ILE A 111 11.57 13.89 22.03
C ILE A 111 12.30 13.63 23.35
N ARG A 112 13.38 12.85 23.28
CA ARG A 112 14.10 12.40 24.48
C ARG A 112 15.58 12.69 24.39
N GLU A 113 16.14 13.08 25.52
CA GLU A 113 17.58 13.26 25.69
C GLU A 113 18.20 11.95 26.22
N VAL A 114 19.24 11.46 25.60
CA VAL A 114 19.97 10.26 25.98
C VAL A 114 21.46 10.55 26.08
N MET A 115 22.19 9.76 26.87
CA MET A 115 23.63 9.89 27.01
C MET A 115 24.32 9.57 25.66
N LYS A 116 25.25 10.41 25.25
CA LYS A 116 25.99 10.30 23.98
C LYS A 116 26.74 8.97 23.84
N GLU A 117 27.19 8.44 24.97
CA GLU A 117 27.92 7.15 25.05
C GLU A 117 27.08 5.94 24.59
N LEU A 118 25.74 6.07 24.65
CA LEU A 118 24.82 5.01 24.21
C LEU A 118 24.65 4.95 22.69
N ILE A 119 25.19 5.94 21.97
CA ILE A 119 25.04 6.04 20.53
C ILE A 119 26.39 5.78 19.83
N PRO A 120 26.43 4.89 18.82
CA PRO A 120 27.65 4.66 18.05
C PRO A 120 28.20 5.96 17.47
N ALA A 121 29.49 6.20 17.60
CA ALA A 121 30.13 7.44 17.12
C ALA A 121 29.90 7.72 15.63
N ALA A 122 29.77 6.68 14.82
CA ALA A 122 29.48 6.79 13.37
C ALA A 122 28.09 7.35 13.09
N ALA A 123 27.16 7.22 14.03
CA ALA A 123 25.76 7.66 13.92
C ALA A 123 25.49 9.03 14.57
N LEU A 124 26.50 9.65 15.18
CA LEU A 124 26.42 10.98 15.80
C LEU A 124 26.46 12.07 14.71
N LYS A 125 25.38 12.20 13.97
CA LYS A 125 25.13 13.27 13.00
C LYS A 125 23.70 13.75 13.14
N GLU A 126 23.48 15.05 13.16
CA GLU A 126 22.14 15.63 13.10
C GLU A 126 21.41 15.17 11.83
N GLY A 127 20.15 14.80 11.96
CA GLY A 127 19.35 14.21 10.89
C GLY A 127 19.60 12.72 10.63
N ALA A 128 20.58 12.09 11.28
CA ALA A 128 20.80 10.66 11.15
C ALA A 128 19.66 9.85 11.79
N GLN A 129 19.16 8.86 11.07
CA GLN A 129 18.20 7.89 11.60
C GLN A 129 18.95 6.76 12.29
N LEU A 130 18.60 6.49 13.54
CA LEU A 130 19.13 5.40 14.34
C LEU A 130 18.16 4.22 14.33
N GLN A 131 18.67 3.04 14.56
CA GLN A 131 17.85 1.87 14.88
C GLN A 131 18.11 1.47 16.34
N GLY A 132 17.06 1.40 17.11
CA GLY A 132 17.12 1.03 18.52
C GLY A 132 15.88 0.28 18.96
N GLN A 133 15.87 -0.12 20.24
CA GLN A 133 14.68 -0.67 20.88
C GLN A 133 14.09 0.38 21.81
N ALA A 134 12.79 0.62 21.69
CA ALA A 134 12.04 1.40 22.64
C ALA A 134 11.86 0.63 23.97
N ALA A 135 11.50 1.31 25.05
CA ALA A 135 11.33 0.72 26.38
C ALA A 135 10.29 -0.43 26.41
N ASN A 136 9.37 -0.47 25.46
CA ASN A 136 8.36 -1.52 25.28
C ASN A 136 8.86 -2.73 24.45
N GLY A 137 10.16 -2.76 24.09
CA GLY A 137 10.77 -3.82 23.28
C GLY A 137 10.53 -3.72 21.77
N LEU A 138 9.77 -2.75 21.31
CA LEU A 138 9.56 -2.52 19.88
C LEU A 138 10.77 -1.84 19.25
N THR A 139 11.07 -2.19 17.99
CA THR A 139 12.10 -1.51 17.21
C THR A 139 11.63 -0.07 16.92
N ALA A 140 12.49 0.89 17.23
CA ALA A 140 12.26 2.31 16.97
C ALA A 140 13.36 2.85 16.04
N PHE A 141 13.00 3.86 15.26
CA PHE A 141 13.91 4.51 14.32
C PHE A 141 14.00 6.03 14.60
N PRO A 142 14.52 6.43 15.78
CA PRO A 142 14.60 7.85 16.12
C PRO A 142 15.58 8.59 15.19
N ILE A 143 15.32 9.89 15.03
CA ILE A 143 16.19 10.81 14.30
C ILE A 143 17.00 11.63 15.31
N VAL A 144 18.29 11.79 15.08
CA VAL A 144 19.15 12.68 15.84
C VAL A 144 18.76 14.11 15.55
N LYS A 145 18.18 14.79 16.53
CA LYS A 145 17.72 16.19 16.40
C LYS A 145 18.79 17.21 16.75
N GLU A 146 19.53 16.94 17.82
CA GLU A 146 20.56 17.84 18.35
C GLU A 146 21.64 17.03 19.06
N ILE A 147 22.90 17.42 18.89
CA ILE A 147 24.03 16.81 19.58
C ILE A 147 24.61 17.84 20.56
N LYS A 148 24.47 17.57 21.86
CA LYS A 148 25.05 18.35 22.94
C LYS A 148 26.42 17.81 23.36
N GLU A 149 27.02 18.39 24.39
CA GLU A 149 28.37 18.02 24.85
C GLU A 149 28.39 16.57 25.38
N GLU A 150 27.48 16.19 26.28
CA GLU A 150 27.42 14.87 26.90
C GLU A 150 26.17 14.06 26.49
N THR A 151 25.21 14.68 25.84
CA THR A 151 23.92 14.08 25.52
C THR A 151 23.55 14.28 24.04
N VAL A 152 22.54 13.54 23.60
CA VAL A 152 21.96 13.64 22.25
C VAL A 152 20.44 13.67 22.39
N VAL A 153 19.81 14.61 21.72
CA VAL A 153 18.35 14.70 21.62
C VAL A 153 17.88 13.85 20.44
N LEU A 154 17.08 12.85 20.75
CA LEU A 154 16.47 11.94 19.79
C LEU A 154 14.99 12.25 19.63
N ASP A 155 14.53 12.33 18.40
CA ASP A 155 13.13 12.49 18.04
C ASP A 155 12.56 11.14 17.60
N PHE A 156 11.62 10.60 18.35
CA PHE A 156 10.91 9.34 18.08
C PHE A 156 9.59 9.55 17.35
N ASN A 157 9.24 10.79 17.02
CA ASN A 157 8.07 11.08 16.21
C ASN A 157 8.22 10.48 14.81
N HIS A 158 7.07 10.19 14.19
CA HIS A 158 7.08 9.84 12.78
C HIS A 158 7.65 11.01 11.96
N PRO A 159 8.49 10.78 10.91
CA PRO A 159 9.09 11.85 10.11
C PRO A 159 8.08 12.82 9.46
N LEU A 160 6.83 12.37 9.31
CA LEU A 160 5.72 13.18 8.78
C LEU A 160 4.76 13.68 9.87
N ALA A 161 5.04 13.44 11.17
CA ALA A 161 4.24 14.00 12.24
C ALA A 161 4.28 15.54 12.21
N GLY A 162 3.15 16.16 12.46
CA GLY A 162 2.99 17.62 12.42
C GLY A 162 2.98 18.24 11.03
N LYS A 163 3.10 17.44 9.96
CA LYS A 163 3.08 17.95 8.59
C LYS A 163 1.72 17.77 7.96
N THR A 164 1.28 18.77 7.20
CA THR A 164 0.13 18.67 6.31
C THR A 164 0.55 17.91 5.05
N LEU A 165 -0.27 16.98 4.63
CA LEU A 165 -0.01 16.14 3.47
C LEU A 165 -0.99 16.49 2.35
N HIS A 166 -0.48 16.66 1.15
CA HIS A 166 -1.27 16.91 -0.05
C HIS A 166 -1.18 15.70 -0.96
N PHE A 167 -2.31 15.04 -1.18
CA PHE A 167 -2.42 13.89 -2.06
C PHE A 167 -3.17 14.25 -3.33
N ASP A 168 -2.56 14.06 -4.46
CA ASP A 168 -3.23 14.04 -5.77
C ASP A 168 -3.47 12.59 -6.13
N VAL A 169 -4.73 12.14 -6.06
CA VAL A 169 -5.10 10.74 -6.29
C VAL A 169 -5.91 10.56 -7.56
N THR A 170 -5.74 9.41 -8.20
CA THR A 170 -6.54 8.95 -9.34
C THR A 170 -6.97 7.52 -9.10
N ILE A 171 -8.28 7.25 -9.11
CA ILE A 171 -8.81 5.89 -8.96
C ILE A 171 -8.70 5.14 -10.28
N LEU A 172 -7.94 4.06 -10.31
CA LEU A 172 -7.74 3.23 -11.50
C LEU A 172 -8.75 2.09 -11.60
N ALA A 173 -9.05 1.45 -10.48
CA ALA A 173 -10.02 0.36 -10.43
C ALA A 173 -10.67 0.28 -9.04
N ILE A 174 -11.90 -0.22 -9.03
CA ILE A 174 -12.63 -0.55 -7.82
C ILE A 174 -13.19 -1.95 -8.03
N THR A 175 -12.92 -2.87 -7.11
CA THR A 175 -13.44 -4.24 -7.15
C THR A 175 -14.16 -4.53 -5.84
N ALA A 176 -15.16 -5.40 -5.91
CA ALA A 176 -15.81 -5.86 -4.69
C ALA A 176 -14.76 -6.58 -3.83
N GLY A 177 -14.56 -6.10 -2.62
CA GLY A 177 -13.69 -6.77 -1.67
C GLY A 177 -14.31 -8.11 -1.25
N GLN A 178 -13.46 -9.06 -0.92
CA GLN A 178 -13.93 -10.25 -0.25
C GLN A 178 -14.34 -9.83 1.17
N PRO A 179 -15.51 -10.19 1.68
CA PRO A 179 -15.86 -9.87 3.05
C PRO A 179 -14.78 -10.41 3.99
N PRO A 180 -14.40 -9.65 5.04
CA PRO A 180 -13.40 -10.12 5.99
C PRO A 180 -13.85 -11.50 6.48
N SER A 181 -12.98 -12.50 6.35
CA SER A 181 -13.19 -13.80 6.93
C SER A 181 -13.36 -13.61 8.44
N GLN A 182 -14.59 -13.73 8.93
CA GLN A 182 -14.84 -13.70 10.36
C GLN A 182 -14.08 -14.86 11.03
N PRO A 183 -13.44 -14.60 12.18
CA PRO A 183 -12.70 -15.61 12.93
C PRO A 183 -13.62 -16.72 13.48
#